data_96a4240891ad73ca4e9afd8986f91a74
#
_entry.id   96a4240891ad73ca4e9afd8986f91a74
#
_cell.length_a   1.000
_cell.length_b   1.000
_cell.length_c   1.000
_cell.angle_alpha   90.00
_cell.angle_beta   90.00
_cell.angle_gamma   90.00
#
_symmetry.space_group_name_H-M   'P 1'
#
loop_
_entity.id
_entity.type
_entity.pdbx_description
1 polymer ?
#
loop_
_entity_poly.entity_id
_entity_poly.type
_entity_poly.pdbx_seq_one_letter_code
_entity_poly.pdbx_strand_id
1 'polypeptide(L)'
;MTPPNDRWRQLLQDARASDCLRDPENMKMIAHILQTNASVCYSLGLPFANQMSLIFEDVLGAYRMYSELISAAIAQGDQHASRSSTVMAMRSVKKNVLKLIETFVQHQNENDASILKSMLPSMRDPILGDYSRSVADARDAEVLSLYAAIVTKVGSVLEPEVPVIFEGTFECTLNMITKNFEDFPDHRLKFFSLLAATAESCFGAICALNSTQLKLMIDSVVWAFRHTERNVADTGLNLLLSLLRAFSTS
;
A
#
# COMPACT_ATOMS: atom_id res chain seq x y z
N MET A 1 10.99 -30.24 -13.06
CA MET A 1 10.57 -29.37 -11.94
C MET A 1 9.69 -28.28 -12.51
N THR A 2 8.48 -28.12 -12.02
CA THR A 2 7.56 -27.06 -12.42
C THR A 2 8.17 -25.72 -12.00
N PRO A 3 8.22 -24.69 -12.89
CA PRO A 3 8.70 -23.36 -12.50
C PRO A 3 7.93 -22.82 -11.28
N PRO A 4 8.57 -22.05 -10.39
CA PRO A 4 7.93 -21.56 -9.16
C PRO A 4 6.63 -20.83 -9.40
N ASN A 5 6.54 -20.02 -10.45
CA ASN A 5 5.32 -19.29 -10.78
C ASN A 5 4.16 -20.20 -11.30
N ASP A 6 4.47 -21.31 -11.97
CA ASP A 6 3.44 -22.28 -12.39
C ASP A 6 2.87 -23.06 -11.20
N ARG A 7 3.73 -23.41 -10.23
CA ARG A 7 3.30 -24.05 -8.99
C ARG A 7 2.36 -23.15 -8.18
N TRP A 8 2.67 -21.85 -8.14
CA TRP A 8 1.79 -20.87 -7.51
C TRP A 8 0.43 -20.77 -8.25
N ARG A 9 0.44 -20.64 -9.60
CA ARG A 9 -0.79 -20.62 -10.39
C ARG A 9 -1.66 -21.83 -10.16
N GLN A 10 -1.06 -23.02 -10.09
CA GLN A 10 -1.78 -24.24 -9.72
C GLN A 10 -2.44 -24.14 -8.35
N LEU A 11 -1.73 -23.66 -7.33
CA LEU A 11 -2.30 -23.46 -6.00
C LEU A 11 -3.45 -22.46 -5.99
N LEU A 12 -3.34 -21.35 -6.73
CA LEU A 12 -4.41 -20.37 -6.83
C LEU A 12 -5.63 -20.91 -7.60
N GLN A 13 -5.42 -21.78 -8.57
CA GLN A 13 -6.50 -22.43 -9.33
C GLN A 13 -7.17 -23.57 -8.54
N ASP A 14 -6.41 -24.31 -7.77
CA ASP A 14 -6.90 -25.37 -6.88
C ASP A 14 -7.55 -24.82 -5.60
N ALA A 15 -7.45 -23.52 -5.37
CA ALA A 15 -7.96 -22.82 -4.18
C ALA A 15 -9.49 -22.77 -4.08
N ARG A 16 -10.22 -23.61 -4.80
CA ARG A 16 -11.59 -24.03 -4.43
C ARG A 16 -11.67 -24.65 -3.05
N ALA A 17 -10.54 -25.05 -2.47
CA ALA A 17 -10.42 -25.41 -1.07
C ALA A 17 -9.67 -24.27 -0.34
N SER A 18 -10.41 -23.38 0.33
CA SER A 18 -9.87 -22.35 1.24
C SER A 18 -8.84 -22.92 2.26
N ASP A 19 -8.88 -24.19 2.50
CA ASP A 19 -7.99 -24.92 3.39
C ASP A 19 -6.54 -24.99 2.88
N CYS A 20 -6.32 -25.14 1.56
CA CYS A 20 -4.98 -25.17 0.98
C CYS A 20 -4.25 -23.81 1.16
N LEU A 21 -4.97 -22.71 1.10
CA LEU A 21 -4.40 -21.38 1.28
C LEU A 21 -4.14 -21.02 2.75
N ARG A 22 -4.84 -21.71 3.68
CA ARG A 22 -4.62 -21.56 5.11
C ARG A 22 -3.53 -22.49 5.64
N ASP A 23 -3.05 -23.42 4.82
CA ASP A 23 -1.94 -24.29 5.19
C ASP A 23 -0.65 -23.47 5.35
N PRO A 24 0.01 -23.52 6.53
CA PRO A 24 1.23 -22.77 6.80
C PRO A 24 2.36 -23.02 5.81
N GLU A 25 2.51 -24.24 5.28
CA GLU A 25 3.58 -24.55 4.32
C GLU A 25 3.30 -23.94 2.95
N ASN A 26 2.04 -23.91 2.51
CA ASN A 26 1.64 -23.22 1.28
C ASN A 26 1.80 -21.71 1.41
N MET A 27 1.44 -21.11 2.54
CA MET A 27 1.66 -19.69 2.81
C MET A 27 3.15 -19.32 2.77
N LYS A 28 4.01 -20.13 3.41
CA LYS A 28 5.46 -19.93 3.38
C LYS A 28 6.01 -20.04 1.95
N MET A 29 5.54 -21.01 1.19
CA MET A 29 5.96 -21.20 -0.20
C MET A 29 5.56 -20.02 -1.08
N ILE A 30 4.32 -19.54 -0.99
CA ILE A 30 3.85 -18.35 -1.73
C ILE A 30 4.67 -17.12 -1.34
N ALA A 31 4.86 -16.89 -0.03
CA ALA A 31 5.68 -15.79 0.46
C ALA A 31 7.12 -15.84 -0.09
N HIS A 32 7.73 -17.03 -0.12
CA HIS A 32 9.07 -17.24 -0.65
C HIS A 32 9.16 -16.96 -2.17
N ILE A 33 8.15 -17.38 -2.94
CA ILE A 33 8.07 -17.08 -4.38
C ILE A 33 7.99 -15.56 -4.60
N LEU A 34 7.15 -14.86 -3.83
CA LEU A 34 7.01 -13.40 -3.91
C LEU A 34 8.32 -12.69 -3.55
N GLN A 35 9.00 -13.12 -2.47
CA GLN A 35 10.30 -12.58 -2.05
C GLN A 35 11.37 -12.82 -3.12
N THR A 36 11.39 -14.01 -3.73
CA THR A 36 12.31 -14.32 -4.82
C THR A 36 12.08 -13.39 -6.02
N ASN A 37 10.82 -13.19 -6.43
CA ASN A 37 10.49 -12.26 -7.51
C ASN A 37 10.89 -10.82 -7.15
N ALA A 38 10.69 -10.37 -5.91
CA ALA A 38 11.13 -9.06 -5.45
C ALA A 38 12.65 -8.90 -5.51
N SER A 39 13.41 -9.91 -5.10
CA SER A 39 14.88 -9.92 -5.18
C SER A 39 15.38 -9.91 -6.63
N VAL A 40 14.73 -10.67 -7.51
CA VAL A 40 15.03 -10.67 -8.95
C VAL A 40 14.68 -9.31 -9.57
N CYS A 41 13.54 -8.73 -9.20
CA CYS A 41 13.15 -7.39 -9.63
C CYS A 41 14.17 -6.34 -9.23
N TYR A 42 14.61 -6.36 -7.98
CA TYR A 42 15.66 -5.47 -7.48
C TYR A 42 16.97 -5.60 -8.26
N SER A 43 17.37 -6.84 -8.59
CA SER A 43 18.64 -7.11 -9.27
C SER A 43 18.60 -6.79 -10.77
N LEU A 44 17.48 -7.04 -11.44
CA LEU A 44 17.33 -6.81 -12.88
C LEU A 44 16.91 -5.38 -13.22
N GLY A 45 16.17 -4.72 -12.33
CA GLY A 45 15.60 -3.39 -12.61
C GLY A 45 14.59 -3.40 -13.76
N LEU A 46 14.74 -2.48 -14.71
CA LEU A 46 13.81 -2.31 -15.85
C LEU A 46 13.50 -3.59 -16.64
N PRO A 47 14.44 -4.49 -16.96
CA PRO A 47 14.16 -5.76 -17.64
C PRO A 47 13.12 -6.65 -16.94
N PHE A 48 12.88 -6.48 -15.65
CA PHE A 48 11.86 -7.23 -14.93
C PHE A 48 10.42 -6.89 -15.37
N ALA A 49 10.21 -5.80 -16.11
CA ALA A 49 8.88 -5.40 -16.60
C ALA A 49 8.19 -6.51 -17.42
N ASN A 50 8.94 -7.26 -18.24
CA ASN A 50 8.39 -8.39 -18.98
C ASN A 50 7.88 -9.49 -18.05
N GLN A 51 8.62 -9.81 -17.00
CA GLN A 51 8.21 -10.80 -16.00
C GLN A 51 7.00 -10.30 -15.21
N MET A 52 7.03 -9.02 -14.79
CA MET A 52 5.93 -8.43 -14.05
C MET A 52 4.62 -8.46 -14.84
N SER A 53 4.64 -8.14 -16.14
CA SER A 53 3.44 -8.19 -16.98
C SER A 53 2.81 -9.60 -17.06
N LEU A 54 3.61 -10.65 -16.92
CA LEU A 54 3.13 -12.04 -16.95
C LEU A 54 2.52 -12.51 -15.62
N ILE A 55 2.96 -11.93 -14.49
CA ILE A 55 2.57 -12.39 -13.16
C ILE A 55 1.68 -11.41 -12.39
N PHE A 56 1.47 -10.19 -12.89
CA PHE A 56 0.81 -9.12 -12.15
C PHE A 56 -0.61 -9.47 -11.70
N GLU A 57 -1.42 -10.04 -12.60
CA GLU A 57 -2.79 -10.45 -12.26
C GLU A 57 -2.80 -11.60 -11.23
N ASP A 58 -1.84 -12.53 -11.32
CA ASP A 58 -1.68 -13.60 -10.33
C ASP A 58 -1.27 -13.04 -8.95
N VAL A 59 -0.40 -12.03 -8.96
CA VAL A 59 0.06 -11.31 -7.74
C VAL A 59 -1.11 -10.60 -7.07
N LEU A 60 -1.93 -9.87 -7.84
CA LEU A 60 -3.15 -9.22 -7.33
C LEU A 60 -4.20 -10.25 -6.90
N GLY A 61 -4.33 -11.35 -7.63
CA GLY A 61 -5.20 -12.47 -7.29
C GLY A 61 -4.86 -13.04 -5.90
N ALA A 62 -3.58 -13.28 -5.64
CA ALA A 62 -3.12 -13.71 -4.31
C ALA A 62 -3.47 -12.69 -3.23
N TYR A 63 -3.23 -11.40 -3.46
CA TYR A 63 -3.58 -10.34 -2.51
C TYR A 63 -5.07 -10.38 -2.17
N ARG A 64 -5.93 -10.43 -3.20
CA ARG A 64 -7.39 -10.46 -3.05
C ARG A 64 -7.86 -11.66 -2.25
N MET A 65 -7.38 -12.86 -2.59
CA MET A 65 -7.75 -14.10 -1.90
C MET A 65 -7.36 -14.05 -0.41
N TYR A 66 -6.16 -13.60 -0.08
CA TYR A 66 -5.75 -13.47 1.33
C TYR A 66 -6.51 -12.36 2.07
N SER A 67 -6.92 -11.29 1.40
CA SER A 67 -7.79 -10.25 1.97
C SER A 67 -9.15 -10.83 2.35
N GLU A 68 -9.77 -11.63 1.48
CA GLU A 68 -11.04 -12.30 1.74
C GLU A 68 -10.94 -13.31 2.89
N LEU A 69 -9.87 -14.13 2.92
CA LEU A 69 -9.63 -15.09 4.00
C LEU A 69 -9.41 -14.42 5.35
N ILE A 70 -8.67 -13.31 5.39
CA ILE A 70 -8.45 -12.51 6.61
C ILE A 70 -9.76 -11.91 7.08
N SER A 71 -10.54 -11.30 6.18
CA SER A 71 -11.83 -10.71 6.51
C SER A 71 -12.81 -11.76 7.05
N ALA A 72 -12.87 -12.94 6.43
CA ALA A 72 -13.69 -14.05 6.90
C ALA A 72 -13.24 -14.57 8.27
N ALA A 73 -11.93 -14.69 8.50
CA ALA A 73 -11.38 -15.14 9.78
C ALA A 73 -11.69 -14.15 10.91
N ILE A 74 -11.60 -12.85 10.64
CA ILE A 74 -11.92 -11.79 11.62
C ILE A 74 -13.44 -11.77 11.91
N ALA A 75 -14.27 -11.90 10.89
CA ALA A 75 -15.74 -11.90 11.05
C ALA A 75 -16.27 -13.10 11.84
N GLN A 76 -15.57 -14.25 11.78
CA GLN A 76 -15.95 -15.49 12.48
C GLN A 76 -15.26 -15.64 13.84
N GLY A 77 -14.21 -14.87 14.11
CA GLY A 77 -13.39 -14.95 15.30
C GLY A 77 -13.85 -14.02 16.42
N ASP A 78 -13.09 -14.05 17.51
CA ASP A 78 -13.24 -13.10 18.62
C ASP A 78 -12.53 -11.77 18.34
N GLN A 79 -12.54 -10.86 19.33
CA GLN A 79 -11.88 -9.54 19.23
C GLN A 79 -10.35 -9.63 18.99
N HIS A 80 -9.72 -10.79 19.18
CA HIS A 80 -8.29 -11.01 18.98
C HIS A 80 -7.97 -11.75 17.67
N ALA A 81 -8.99 -12.09 16.87
CA ALA A 81 -8.83 -12.85 15.63
C ALA A 81 -7.84 -12.20 14.66
N SER A 82 -7.80 -10.86 14.58
CA SER A 82 -6.87 -10.08 13.76
C SER A 82 -5.38 -10.29 14.13
N ARG A 83 -5.11 -10.74 15.35
CA ARG A 83 -3.75 -10.99 15.89
C ARG A 83 -3.42 -12.48 15.98
N SER A 84 -4.29 -13.38 15.51
CA SER A 84 -4.03 -14.81 15.49
C SER A 84 -2.82 -15.14 14.59
N SER A 85 -2.11 -16.23 14.91
CA SER A 85 -0.93 -16.65 14.13
C SER A 85 -1.27 -16.91 12.66
N THR A 86 -2.44 -17.46 12.37
CA THR A 86 -2.93 -17.72 11.01
C THR A 86 -3.18 -16.42 10.25
N VAL A 87 -3.87 -15.44 10.87
CA VAL A 87 -4.10 -14.14 10.24
C VAL A 87 -2.78 -13.39 10.03
N MET A 88 -1.85 -13.46 10.98
CA MET A 88 -0.52 -12.86 10.83
C MET A 88 0.28 -13.50 9.68
N ALA A 89 0.19 -14.81 9.50
CA ALA A 89 0.82 -15.51 8.36
C ALA A 89 0.18 -15.10 7.02
N MET A 90 -1.16 -15.03 6.94
CA MET A 90 -1.86 -14.52 5.75
C MET A 90 -1.49 -13.07 5.42
N ARG A 91 -1.40 -12.19 6.43
CA ARG A 91 -0.92 -10.81 6.27
C ARG A 91 0.51 -10.75 5.75
N SER A 92 1.38 -11.67 6.18
CA SER A 92 2.75 -11.74 5.67
C SER A 92 2.78 -11.99 4.16
N VAL A 93 1.89 -12.81 3.62
CA VAL A 93 1.77 -13.00 2.16
C VAL A 93 1.35 -11.69 1.48
N LYS A 94 0.31 -11.00 1.98
CA LYS A 94 -0.12 -9.70 1.45
C LYS A 94 1.02 -8.68 1.45
N LYS A 95 1.78 -8.59 2.53
CA LYS A 95 2.95 -7.69 2.63
C LYS A 95 4.02 -8.01 1.59
N ASN A 96 4.27 -9.28 1.30
CA ASN A 96 5.21 -9.66 0.24
C ASN A 96 4.70 -9.30 -1.16
N VAL A 97 3.38 -9.36 -1.41
CA VAL A 97 2.77 -8.81 -2.63
C VAL A 97 3.04 -7.32 -2.76
N LEU A 98 2.70 -6.55 -1.72
CA LEU A 98 2.92 -5.10 -1.72
C LEU A 98 4.39 -4.75 -1.91
N LYS A 99 5.31 -5.50 -1.27
CA LYS A 99 6.75 -5.31 -1.40
C LYS A 99 7.27 -5.58 -2.79
N LEU A 100 6.77 -6.63 -3.46
CA LEU A 100 7.12 -6.90 -4.85
C LEU A 100 6.68 -5.75 -5.78
N ILE A 101 5.43 -5.28 -5.63
CA ILE A 101 4.91 -4.18 -6.46
C ILE A 101 5.68 -2.88 -6.15
N GLU A 102 5.93 -2.57 -4.88
CA GLU A 102 6.72 -1.39 -4.47
C GLU A 102 8.14 -1.43 -5.06
N THR A 103 8.82 -2.59 -4.97
CA THR A 103 10.16 -2.76 -5.55
C THR A 103 10.11 -2.56 -7.06
N PHE A 104 9.10 -3.09 -7.73
CA PHE A 104 8.90 -2.88 -9.16
C PHE A 104 8.73 -1.40 -9.51
N VAL A 105 7.86 -0.68 -8.79
CA VAL A 105 7.63 0.76 -8.96
C VAL A 105 8.93 1.55 -8.81
N GLN A 106 9.71 1.28 -7.78
CA GLN A 106 10.96 1.99 -7.48
C GLN A 106 12.00 1.87 -8.61
N HIS A 107 11.97 0.76 -9.36
CA HIS A 107 12.91 0.49 -10.45
C HIS A 107 12.39 0.89 -11.83
N GLN A 108 11.19 1.47 -11.95
CA GLN A 108 10.70 1.98 -13.22
C GLN A 108 11.38 3.28 -13.63
N ASN A 109 11.36 3.56 -14.94
CA ASN A 109 11.87 4.81 -15.48
C ASN A 109 10.95 5.98 -15.11
N GLU A 110 11.51 7.04 -14.57
CA GLU A 110 10.76 8.25 -14.21
C GLU A 110 10.18 8.98 -15.43
N ASN A 111 10.82 8.81 -16.60
CA ASN A 111 10.37 9.42 -17.84
C ASN A 111 9.30 8.60 -18.59
N ASP A 112 8.99 7.39 -18.13
CA ASP A 112 7.97 6.53 -18.73
C ASP A 112 7.08 5.89 -17.67
N ALA A 113 5.99 6.58 -17.36
CA ALA A 113 4.99 6.12 -16.40
C ALA A 113 3.90 5.22 -17.02
N SER A 114 4.02 4.83 -18.30
CA SER A 114 2.96 4.13 -19.04
C SER A 114 2.58 2.81 -18.40
N ILE A 115 3.57 2.01 -18.01
CA ILE A 115 3.36 0.71 -17.34
C ILE A 115 2.66 0.91 -15.99
N LEU A 116 3.15 1.84 -15.16
CA LEU A 116 2.56 2.11 -13.85
C LEU A 116 1.11 2.58 -13.98
N LYS A 117 0.82 3.47 -14.94
CA LYS A 117 -0.55 3.92 -15.21
C LYS A 117 -1.47 2.78 -15.62
N SER A 118 -1.01 1.85 -16.43
CA SER A 118 -1.82 0.70 -16.85
C SER A 118 -2.15 -0.26 -15.70
N MET A 119 -1.32 -0.31 -14.65
CA MET A 119 -1.51 -1.15 -13.47
C MET A 119 -2.50 -0.56 -12.46
N LEU A 120 -2.59 0.77 -12.36
CA LEU A 120 -3.36 1.46 -11.32
C LEU A 120 -4.84 1.04 -11.24
N PRO A 121 -5.60 0.95 -12.35
CA PRO A 121 -7.02 0.56 -12.27
C PRO A 121 -7.23 -0.81 -11.63
N SER A 122 -6.38 -1.79 -11.94
CA SER A 122 -6.47 -3.15 -11.38
C SER A 122 -6.14 -3.18 -9.88
N MET A 123 -5.37 -2.21 -9.37
CA MET A 123 -4.97 -2.13 -7.96
C MET A 123 -6.01 -1.44 -7.07
N ARG A 124 -6.94 -0.64 -7.63
CA ARG A 124 -7.86 0.20 -6.84
C ARG A 124 -8.66 -0.61 -5.82
N ASP A 125 -9.49 -1.54 -6.30
CA ASP A 125 -10.36 -2.29 -5.39
C ASP A 125 -9.58 -3.30 -4.53
N PRO A 126 -8.69 -4.15 -5.08
CA PRO A 126 -8.00 -5.13 -4.24
C PRO A 126 -7.06 -4.51 -3.20
N ILE A 127 -6.45 -3.35 -3.44
CA ILE A 127 -5.49 -2.75 -2.52
C ILE A 127 -6.11 -1.58 -1.74
N LEU A 128 -6.58 -0.51 -2.42
CA LEU A 128 -7.15 0.65 -1.72
C LEU A 128 -8.50 0.31 -1.09
N GLY A 129 -9.36 -0.40 -1.83
CA GLY A 129 -10.66 -0.83 -1.33
C GLY A 129 -10.53 -1.78 -0.13
N ASP A 130 -9.61 -2.75 -0.19
CA ASP A 130 -9.31 -3.63 0.95
C ASP A 130 -8.79 -2.82 2.15
N TYR A 131 -7.85 -1.91 1.94
CA TYR A 131 -7.29 -1.08 3.01
C TYR A 131 -8.37 -0.25 3.71
N SER A 132 -9.26 0.38 2.96
CA SER A 132 -10.32 1.22 3.54
C SER A 132 -11.37 0.41 4.32
N ARG A 133 -11.75 -0.77 3.81
CA ARG A 133 -12.77 -1.66 4.42
C ARG A 133 -12.25 -2.46 5.60
N SER A 134 -10.95 -2.71 5.68
CA SER A 134 -10.34 -3.51 6.74
C SER A 134 -10.45 -2.84 8.10
N VAL A 135 -10.59 -3.65 9.16
CA VAL A 135 -10.45 -3.16 10.54
C VAL A 135 -9.02 -2.64 10.78
N ALA A 136 -8.87 -1.69 11.70
CA ALA A 136 -7.61 -1.02 11.97
C ALA A 136 -6.42 -1.98 12.16
N ASP A 137 -6.59 -3.00 12.99
CA ASP A 137 -5.55 -4.01 13.28
C ASP A 137 -5.18 -4.90 12.07
N ALA A 138 -6.02 -4.97 11.05
CA ALA A 138 -5.77 -5.76 9.84
C ALA A 138 -5.25 -4.93 8.65
N ARG A 139 -5.25 -3.60 8.74
CA ARG A 139 -4.66 -2.73 7.71
C ARG A 139 -3.15 -2.94 7.65
N ASP A 140 -2.62 -2.97 6.44
CA ASP A 140 -1.19 -3.10 6.20
C ASP A 140 -0.59 -1.74 5.82
N ALA A 141 0.30 -1.22 6.65
CA ALA A 141 0.93 0.10 6.45
C ALA A 141 1.72 0.17 5.12
N GLU A 142 2.14 -0.98 4.59
CA GLU A 142 2.82 -1.11 3.30
C GLU A 142 2.01 -0.58 2.12
N VAL A 143 0.69 -0.51 2.22
CA VAL A 143 -0.18 0.14 1.22
C VAL A 143 0.18 1.62 1.08
N LEU A 144 0.37 2.31 2.20
CA LEU A 144 0.74 3.73 2.20
C LEU A 144 2.12 3.96 1.56
N SER A 145 3.11 3.09 1.85
CA SER A 145 4.44 3.15 1.22
C SER A 145 4.38 2.91 -0.28
N LEU A 146 3.60 1.92 -0.71
CA LEU A 146 3.42 1.61 -2.13
C LEU A 146 2.86 2.82 -2.89
N TYR A 147 1.79 3.43 -2.36
CA TYR A 147 1.19 4.59 -3.03
C TYR A 147 2.08 5.84 -2.95
N ALA A 148 2.86 6.03 -1.88
CA ALA A 148 3.88 7.07 -1.84
C ALA A 148 4.95 6.87 -2.93
N ALA A 149 5.43 5.64 -3.13
CA ALA A 149 6.38 5.31 -4.20
C ALA A 149 5.78 5.56 -5.61
N ILE A 150 4.51 5.19 -5.84
CA ILE A 150 3.80 5.43 -7.10
C ILE A 150 3.68 6.94 -7.36
N VAL A 151 3.24 7.72 -6.37
CA VAL A 151 3.10 9.18 -6.47
C VAL A 151 4.43 9.81 -6.83
N THR A 152 5.50 9.42 -6.14
CA THR A 152 6.85 9.95 -6.41
C THR A 152 7.33 9.61 -7.83
N LYS A 153 7.09 8.38 -8.30
CA LYS A 153 7.58 7.92 -9.61
C LYS A 153 6.78 8.45 -10.79
N VAL A 154 5.47 8.57 -10.65
CA VAL A 154 4.57 9.00 -11.73
C VAL A 154 4.47 10.53 -11.80
N GLY A 155 4.63 11.20 -10.67
CA GLY A 155 4.60 12.66 -10.58
C GLY A 155 3.23 13.25 -10.93
N SER A 156 3.22 14.47 -11.46
CA SER A 156 2.00 15.24 -11.78
C SER A 156 1.03 14.54 -12.72
N VAL A 157 1.51 13.58 -13.49
CA VAL A 157 0.65 12.76 -14.35
C VAL A 157 -0.35 11.90 -13.55
N LEU A 158 -0.09 11.67 -12.25
CA LEU A 158 -0.96 10.94 -11.33
C LEU A 158 -2.06 11.83 -10.70
N GLU A 159 -2.03 13.14 -10.89
CA GLU A 159 -2.99 14.06 -10.26
C GLU A 159 -4.46 13.62 -10.35
N PRO A 160 -4.97 13.08 -11.49
CA PRO A 160 -6.34 12.59 -11.57
C PRO A 160 -6.66 11.39 -10.66
N GLU A 161 -5.64 10.64 -10.24
CA GLU A 161 -5.79 9.46 -9.37
C GLU A 161 -5.68 9.81 -7.87
N VAL A 162 -5.11 10.97 -7.53
CA VAL A 162 -4.91 11.40 -6.13
C VAL A 162 -6.21 11.42 -5.33
N PRO A 163 -7.36 11.90 -5.83
CA PRO A 163 -8.63 11.83 -5.10
C PRO A 163 -9.02 10.41 -4.70
N VAL A 164 -8.80 9.42 -5.57
CA VAL A 164 -9.11 8.00 -5.31
C VAL A 164 -8.17 7.44 -4.24
N ILE A 165 -6.88 7.80 -4.29
CA ILE A 165 -5.89 7.40 -3.27
C ILE A 165 -6.29 7.99 -1.92
N PHE A 166 -6.68 9.27 -1.88
CA PHE A 166 -7.13 9.95 -0.67
C PHE A 166 -8.40 9.31 -0.09
N GLU A 167 -9.40 9.03 -0.93
CA GLU A 167 -10.64 8.37 -0.51
C GLU A 167 -10.36 7.00 0.12
N GLY A 168 -9.44 6.22 -0.49
CA GLY A 168 -9.07 4.88 -0.01
C GLY A 168 -8.20 4.86 1.25
N THR A 169 -7.45 5.94 1.53
CA THR A 169 -6.42 5.89 2.59
C THR A 169 -6.55 6.94 3.67
N PHE A 170 -7.06 8.13 3.35
CA PHE A 170 -6.88 9.31 4.20
C PHE A 170 -7.67 9.24 5.50
N GLU A 171 -9.00 9.28 5.41
CA GLU A 171 -9.87 9.36 6.57
C GLU A 171 -9.74 8.13 7.48
N CYS A 172 -9.70 6.94 6.89
CA CYS A 172 -9.61 5.69 7.63
C CYS A 172 -8.26 5.56 8.37
N THR A 173 -7.15 6.07 7.80
CA THR A 173 -5.85 6.09 8.47
C THR A 173 -5.80 7.15 9.55
N LEU A 174 -6.23 8.38 9.26
CA LEU A 174 -6.23 9.48 10.21
C LEU A 174 -7.02 9.13 11.47
N ASN A 175 -8.24 8.60 11.29
CA ASN A 175 -9.09 8.14 12.41
C ASN A 175 -8.42 7.04 13.24
N MET A 176 -7.57 6.21 12.64
CA MET A 176 -6.85 5.14 13.33
C MET A 176 -5.67 5.70 14.15
N ILE A 177 -4.81 6.52 13.53
CA ILE A 177 -3.57 7.01 14.15
C ILE A 177 -3.78 8.11 15.18
N THR A 178 -4.93 8.80 15.18
CA THR A 178 -5.24 9.89 16.12
C THR A 178 -5.96 9.43 17.38
N LYS A 179 -6.47 8.18 17.42
CA LYS A 179 -7.17 7.64 18.60
C LYS A 179 -6.24 7.45 19.79
N ASN A 180 -5.03 6.97 19.54
CA ASN A 180 -3.99 6.76 20.56
C ASN A 180 -2.63 7.10 19.97
N PHE A 181 -1.82 7.86 20.72
CA PHE A 181 -0.49 8.30 20.26
C PHE A 181 0.54 7.17 20.16
N GLU A 182 0.31 6.05 20.84
CA GLU A 182 1.24 4.91 20.88
C GLU A 182 0.92 3.86 19.80
N ASP A 183 -0.35 3.76 19.40
CA ASP A 183 -0.79 2.76 18.44
C ASP A 183 -0.39 3.12 17.00
N PHE A 184 -0.13 2.10 16.19
CA PHE A 184 0.10 2.20 14.75
C PHE A 184 1.26 3.13 14.32
N PRO A 185 2.47 3.05 14.90
CA PRO A 185 3.58 3.94 14.57
C PRO A 185 3.98 3.87 13.09
N ASP A 186 4.00 2.67 12.48
CA ASP A 186 4.31 2.50 11.06
C ASP A 186 3.29 3.18 10.15
N HIS A 187 1.99 3.06 10.45
CA HIS A 187 0.96 3.74 9.67
C HIS A 187 1.10 5.26 9.76
N ARG A 188 1.45 5.77 10.92
CA ARG A 188 1.66 7.20 11.15
C ARG A 188 2.78 7.74 10.26
N LEU A 189 3.96 7.12 10.32
CA LEU A 189 5.11 7.53 9.51
C LEU A 189 4.82 7.44 8.02
N LYS A 190 4.27 6.30 7.57
CA LYS A 190 3.99 6.06 6.14
C LYS A 190 2.85 6.93 5.61
N PHE A 191 1.87 7.28 6.45
CA PHE A 191 0.79 8.21 6.09
C PHE A 191 1.34 9.60 5.79
N PHE A 192 2.16 10.15 6.65
CA PHE A 192 2.77 11.46 6.41
C PHE A 192 3.80 11.42 5.28
N SER A 193 4.46 10.29 5.04
CA SER A 193 5.31 10.11 3.85
C SER A 193 4.49 10.15 2.55
N LEU A 194 3.31 9.53 2.52
CA LEU A 194 2.39 9.62 1.37
C LEU A 194 1.92 11.05 1.13
N LEU A 195 1.56 11.78 2.19
CA LEU A 195 1.18 13.20 2.08
C LEU A 195 2.33 14.07 1.55
N ALA A 196 3.56 13.84 2.04
CA ALA A 196 4.73 14.57 1.57
C ALA A 196 5.00 14.28 0.09
N ALA A 197 4.98 13.03 -0.33
CA ALA A 197 5.13 12.66 -1.73
C ALA A 197 4.06 13.32 -2.62
N THR A 198 2.81 13.38 -2.15
CA THR A 198 1.71 14.03 -2.88
C THR A 198 1.94 15.56 -2.97
N ALA A 199 2.38 16.19 -1.89
CA ALA A 199 2.66 17.63 -1.87
C ALA A 199 3.82 18.00 -2.81
N GLU A 200 4.82 17.16 -2.92
CA GLU A 200 6.01 17.39 -3.75
C GLU A 200 5.78 17.07 -5.23
N SER A 201 5.02 16.01 -5.53
CA SER A 201 4.91 15.46 -6.89
C SER A 201 3.58 15.75 -7.59
N CYS A 202 2.49 16.03 -6.83
CA CYS A 202 1.12 16.19 -7.33
C CYS A 202 0.42 17.39 -6.67
N PHE A 203 1.10 18.52 -6.53
CA PHE A 203 0.57 19.68 -5.81
C PHE A 203 -0.73 20.22 -6.42
N GLY A 204 -0.89 20.15 -7.75
CA GLY A 204 -2.13 20.52 -8.43
C GLY A 204 -3.35 19.75 -7.92
N ALA A 205 -3.19 18.47 -7.59
CA ALA A 205 -4.26 17.68 -6.99
C ALA A 205 -4.64 18.16 -5.57
N ILE A 206 -3.67 18.62 -4.77
CA ILE A 206 -3.94 19.22 -3.46
C ILE A 206 -4.73 20.52 -3.60
N CYS A 207 -4.40 21.36 -4.58
CA CYS A 207 -5.15 22.56 -4.87
C CYS A 207 -6.58 22.30 -5.36
N ALA A 208 -6.83 21.13 -5.95
CA ALA A 208 -8.14 20.69 -6.41
C ALA A 208 -9.02 20.04 -5.33
N LEU A 209 -8.47 19.77 -4.13
CA LEU A 209 -9.24 19.24 -3.01
C LEU A 209 -10.36 20.21 -2.61
N ASN A 210 -11.51 19.66 -2.22
CA ASN A 210 -12.57 20.47 -1.68
C ASN A 210 -12.18 21.02 -0.29
N SER A 211 -12.90 22.05 0.17
CA SER A 211 -12.58 22.77 1.42
C SER A 211 -12.54 21.84 2.65
N THR A 212 -13.37 20.80 2.70
CA THR A 212 -13.41 19.84 3.80
C THR A 212 -12.16 18.94 3.78
N GLN A 213 -11.81 18.43 2.62
CA GLN A 213 -10.60 17.59 2.44
C GLN A 213 -9.33 18.38 2.71
N LEU A 214 -9.24 19.61 2.18
CA LEU A 214 -8.09 20.48 2.42
C LEU A 214 -7.95 20.83 3.90
N LYS A 215 -9.06 21.18 4.56
CA LYS A 215 -9.06 21.46 6.01
C LYS A 215 -8.58 20.23 6.79
N LEU A 216 -9.10 19.04 6.48
CA LEU A 216 -8.71 17.80 7.15
C LEU A 216 -7.21 17.49 6.95
N MET A 217 -6.68 17.74 5.76
CA MET A 217 -5.25 17.59 5.48
C MET A 217 -4.42 18.57 6.30
N ILE A 218 -4.77 19.86 6.33
CA ILE A 218 -4.04 20.86 7.14
C ILE A 218 -4.13 20.53 8.62
N ASP A 219 -5.30 20.14 9.14
CA ASP A 219 -5.47 19.74 10.54
C ASP A 219 -4.58 18.53 10.87
N SER A 220 -4.42 17.57 9.94
CA SER A 220 -3.52 16.43 10.13
C SER A 220 -2.05 16.82 10.19
N VAL A 221 -1.62 17.79 9.36
CA VAL A 221 -0.26 18.34 9.39
C VAL A 221 0.00 19.07 10.70
N VAL A 222 -0.97 19.89 11.16
CA VAL A 222 -0.90 20.60 12.46
C VAL A 222 -0.80 19.58 13.62
N TRP A 223 -1.58 18.50 13.55
CA TRP A 223 -1.51 17.43 14.53
C TRP A 223 -0.13 16.76 14.53
N ALA A 224 0.46 16.49 13.35
CA ALA A 224 1.75 15.84 13.23
C ALA A 224 2.88 16.67 13.85
N PHE A 225 3.00 17.95 13.52
CA PHE A 225 4.09 18.77 14.05
C PHE A 225 3.94 19.09 15.56
N ARG A 226 2.74 18.89 16.13
CA ARG A 226 2.51 18.99 17.58
C ARG A 226 2.71 17.67 18.32
N HIS A 227 3.05 16.60 17.61
CA HIS A 227 3.20 15.28 18.19
C HIS A 227 4.41 15.24 19.13
N THR A 228 4.30 14.45 20.22
CA THR A 228 5.38 14.29 21.21
C THR A 228 6.55 13.46 20.68
N GLU A 229 6.31 12.58 19.74
CA GLU A 229 7.34 11.79 19.07
C GLU A 229 8.05 12.64 18.01
N ARG A 230 9.38 12.80 18.19
CA ARG A 230 10.19 13.71 17.38
C ARG A 230 10.11 13.40 15.87
N ASN A 231 10.18 12.13 15.49
CA ASN A 231 10.14 11.73 14.07
C ASN A 231 8.83 12.16 13.40
N VAL A 232 7.71 12.09 14.10
CA VAL A 232 6.40 12.52 13.61
C VAL A 232 6.36 14.04 13.50
N ALA A 233 6.86 14.74 14.52
CA ALA A 233 6.90 16.20 14.55
C ALA A 233 7.80 16.75 13.41
N ASP A 234 8.98 16.19 13.23
CA ASP A 234 9.91 16.58 12.15
C ASP A 234 9.29 16.32 10.77
N THR A 235 8.59 15.19 10.57
CA THR A 235 7.88 14.89 9.33
C THR A 235 6.74 15.90 9.09
N GLY A 236 5.97 16.24 10.12
CA GLY A 236 4.90 17.24 10.03
C GLY A 236 5.43 18.64 9.68
N LEU A 237 6.54 19.07 10.28
CA LEU A 237 7.19 20.35 9.98
C LEU A 237 7.73 20.40 8.54
N ASN A 238 8.37 19.32 8.09
CA ASN A 238 8.88 19.22 6.71
C ASN A 238 7.74 19.27 5.71
N LEU A 239 6.65 18.55 5.96
CA LEU A 239 5.46 18.58 5.12
C LEU A 239 4.84 19.99 5.06
N LEU A 240 4.70 20.65 6.20
CA LEU A 240 4.22 22.05 6.24
C LEU A 240 5.11 22.97 5.41
N LEU A 241 6.44 22.83 5.53
CA LEU A 241 7.40 23.62 4.76
C LEU A 241 7.25 23.35 3.26
N SER A 242 7.11 22.09 2.83
CA SER A 242 6.90 21.71 1.43
C SER A 242 5.61 22.33 0.87
N LEU A 243 4.51 22.25 1.64
CA LEU A 243 3.24 22.90 1.26
C LEU A 243 3.37 24.41 1.13
N LEU A 244 3.99 25.08 2.08
CA LEU A 244 4.18 26.54 2.03
C LEU A 244 5.04 26.96 0.84
N ARG A 245 6.10 26.24 0.54
CA ARG A 245 6.93 26.48 -0.65
C ARG A 245 6.13 26.30 -1.94
N ALA A 246 5.37 25.22 -2.06
CA ALA A 246 4.57 24.94 -3.23
C ALA A 246 3.49 26.01 -3.44
N PHE A 247 2.81 26.47 -2.38
CA PHE A 247 1.85 27.59 -2.46
C PHE A 247 2.50 28.94 -2.83
N SER A 248 3.78 29.16 -2.46
CA SER A 248 4.46 30.40 -2.80
C SER A 248 4.95 30.46 -4.24
N THR A 249 5.02 29.32 -4.93
CA THR A 249 5.51 29.19 -6.31
C THR A 249 4.39 28.95 -7.33
N SER A 250 3.15 28.75 -6.87
CA SER A 250 1.93 28.58 -7.68
C SER A 250 1.28 29.93 -7.95
#